data_129d68bd4576ac7207f0b8443e0835f9
#
_entry.id   129d68bd4576ac7207f0b8443e0835f9
#
_cell.length_a   1.000
_cell.length_b   1.000
_cell.length_c   1.000
_cell.angle_alpha   90.00
_cell.angle_beta   90.00
_cell.angle_gamma   90.00
#
_symmetry.space_group_name_H-M   'P 1'
#
loop_
_entity.id
_entity.type
_entity.pdbx_description
1 polymer ?
#
loop_
_entity_poly.entity_id
_entity_poly.type
_entity_poly.pdbx_seq_one_letter_code
_entity_poly.pdbx_strand_id
1 'polypeptide(L)'
;MFTTPSLNPGVCCIEPVRHVEFLCQAVYHGRAPEPSHKPTEALIDELLIYYYGTNLAARRAHLKAAHAIHRMGPIVIDERMQFVLFPITTSRSRNPFWVNLHHFLMCTPAGEGMTEIHFNHGMMKRVAADYNFCEKQYEKALRVLDRSTKIREQSALYITRHQKHDQPAPFGR
;
A
#
# COMPACT_ATOMS: atom_id res chain seq x y z
N MET A 1 3.55 26.98 2.32
CA MET A 1 4.73 26.29 1.80
C MET A 1 4.36 24.82 1.60
N PHE A 2 4.32 24.34 0.38
CA PHE A 2 4.02 22.94 0.10
C PHE A 2 5.28 22.12 0.38
N THR A 3 5.23 21.27 1.40
CA THR A 3 6.33 20.36 1.71
C THR A 3 6.14 19.07 0.89
N THR A 4 7.13 18.71 0.11
CA THR A 4 7.16 17.43 -0.59
C THR A 4 7.09 16.27 0.43
N PRO A 5 6.20 15.29 0.29
CA PRO A 5 6.16 14.15 1.18
C PRO A 5 7.50 13.40 1.18
N SER A 6 7.98 13.03 2.37
CA SER A 6 9.22 12.24 2.51
C SER A 6 9.03 10.78 2.12
N LEU A 7 7.80 10.27 2.24
CA LEU A 7 7.48 8.89 1.92
C LEU A 7 7.59 8.62 0.41
N ASN A 8 8.30 7.56 0.03
CA ASN A 8 8.54 7.17 -1.36
C ASN A 8 8.48 5.63 -1.54
N PRO A 9 8.46 5.11 -2.77
CA PRO A 9 8.35 3.67 -3.03
C PRO A 9 9.48 2.80 -2.46
N GLY A 10 10.60 3.40 -2.06
CA GLY A 10 11.71 2.70 -1.38
C GLY A 10 11.43 2.34 0.07
N VAL A 11 10.31 2.83 0.66
CA VAL A 11 9.94 2.49 2.03
C VAL A 11 9.68 0.98 2.16
N CYS A 12 10.30 0.34 3.15
CA CYS A 12 10.07 -1.07 3.46
C CYS A 12 8.85 -1.25 4.35
N CYS A 13 8.75 -0.42 5.38
CA CYS A 13 7.62 -0.38 6.30
C CYS A 13 7.47 1.00 6.93
N ILE A 14 6.28 1.25 7.46
CA ILE A 14 6.00 2.43 8.29
C ILE A 14 5.50 1.89 9.63
N GLU A 15 6.28 2.10 10.67
CA GLU A 15 6.02 1.51 11.97
C GLU A 15 5.68 2.54 13.03
N PRO A 16 4.67 2.27 13.89
CA PRO A 16 4.46 3.03 15.12
C PRO A 16 5.68 2.94 16.02
N VAL A 17 6.01 4.04 16.70
CA VAL A 17 7.10 4.07 17.68
C VAL A 17 6.59 4.54 19.03
N ARG A 18 7.20 4.04 20.10
CA ARG A 18 6.97 4.54 21.46
C ARG A 18 8.02 5.61 21.78
N HIS A 19 7.70 6.83 21.42
CA HIS A 19 8.59 7.98 21.64
C HIS A 19 7.77 9.18 22.12
N VAL A 20 8.41 10.08 22.87
CA VAL A 20 7.72 11.27 23.43
C VAL A 20 7.29 12.24 22.34
N GLU A 21 8.09 12.38 21.28
CA GLU A 21 7.87 13.37 20.22
C GLU A 21 7.35 12.76 18.92
N PHE A 22 7.65 11.49 18.64
CA PHE A 22 7.32 10.87 17.38
C PHE A 22 6.23 9.80 17.51
N LEU A 23 5.31 9.73 16.55
CA LEU A 23 4.24 8.73 16.50
C LEU A 23 4.62 7.51 15.67
N CYS A 24 5.42 7.70 14.63
CA CYS A 24 5.86 6.62 13.75
C CYS A 24 7.21 6.94 13.11
N GLN A 25 7.74 5.97 12.39
CA GLN A 25 8.90 6.16 11.53
C GLN A 25 8.77 5.38 10.23
N ALA A 26 9.24 5.94 9.13
CA ALA A 26 9.40 5.27 7.86
C ALA A 26 10.77 4.58 7.80
N VAL A 27 10.79 3.31 7.46
CA VAL A 27 12.02 2.48 7.45
C VAL A 27 12.39 2.13 6.02
N TYR A 28 13.64 2.44 5.67
CA TYR A 28 14.23 2.19 4.36
C TYR A 28 15.44 1.29 4.49
N HIS A 29 15.78 0.58 3.42
CA HIS A 29 17.03 -0.17 3.38
C HIS A 29 18.25 0.77 3.28
N GLY A 30 19.28 0.49 4.07
CA GLY A 30 20.58 1.16 3.96
C GLY A 30 20.66 2.60 4.47
N ARG A 31 19.61 3.08 5.14
CA ARG A 31 19.63 4.41 5.77
C ARG A 31 18.88 4.44 7.11
N ALA A 32 19.13 5.46 7.91
CA ALA A 32 18.45 5.66 9.17
C ALA A 32 16.93 5.82 8.98
N PRO A 33 16.09 5.28 9.89
CA PRO A 33 14.66 5.51 9.87
C PRO A 33 14.32 7.00 9.94
N GLU A 34 13.26 7.40 9.26
CA GLU A 34 12.76 8.77 9.24
C GLU A 34 11.58 8.90 10.22
N PRO A 35 11.77 9.55 11.39
CA PRO A 35 10.71 9.72 12.37
C PRO A 35 9.69 10.77 11.92
N SER A 36 8.46 10.64 12.40
CA SER A 36 7.37 11.57 12.13
C SER A 36 6.52 11.85 13.37
N HIS A 37 6.11 13.11 13.53
CA HIS A 37 5.14 13.53 14.55
C HIS A 37 3.70 13.17 14.17
N LYS A 38 3.48 12.67 12.94
CA LYS A 38 2.18 12.29 12.41
C LYS A 38 1.99 10.77 12.49
N PRO A 39 0.75 10.27 12.60
CA PRO A 39 0.48 8.84 12.51
C PRO A 39 0.76 8.30 11.11
N THR A 40 0.95 6.98 10.99
CA THR A 40 1.30 6.31 9.73
C THR A 40 0.31 6.60 8.61
N GLU A 41 -0.99 6.61 8.89
CA GLU A 41 -2.02 6.90 7.88
C GLU A 41 -1.94 8.34 7.34
N ALA A 42 -1.51 9.29 8.15
CA ALA A 42 -1.33 10.67 7.69
C ALA A 42 -0.18 10.80 6.68
N LEU A 43 0.90 10.04 6.85
CA LEU A 43 2.01 9.99 5.90
C LEU A 43 1.55 9.42 4.55
N ILE A 44 0.75 8.36 4.58
CA ILE A 44 0.19 7.75 3.37
C ILE A 44 -0.76 8.71 2.68
N ASP A 45 -1.59 9.40 3.43
CA ASP A 45 -2.55 10.37 2.91
C ASP A 45 -1.85 11.54 2.21
N GLU A 46 -0.81 12.09 2.81
CA GLU A 46 0.03 13.14 2.20
C GLU A 46 0.66 12.70 0.89
N LEU A 47 1.20 11.49 0.84
CA LEU A 47 1.75 10.89 -0.38
C LEU A 47 0.71 10.80 -1.49
N LEU A 48 -0.48 10.29 -1.16
CA LEU A 48 -1.57 10.11 -2.11
C LEU A 48 -2.09 11.45 -2.64
N ILE A 49 -2.25 12.44 -1.77
CA ILE A 49 -2.73 13.77 -2.15
C ILE A 49 -1.72 14.46 -3.08
N TYR A 50 -0.45 14.44 -2.71
CA TYR A 50 0.60 15.17 -3.43
C TYR A 50 0.88 14.59 -4.81
N TYR A 51 1.10 13.27 -4.91
CA TYR A 51 1.53 12.62 -6.15
C TYR A 51 0.39 12.08 -7.01
N TYR A 52 -0.74 11.73 -6.41
CA TYR A 52 -1.81 10.98 -7.09
C TYR A 52 -3.17 11.68 -7.10
N GLY A 53 -3.28 12.84 -6.44
CA GLY A 53 -4.54 13.61 -6.41
C GLY A 53 -5.71 12.88 -5.75
N THR A 54 -5.44 11.96 -4.84
CA THR A 54 -6.42 11.13 -4.13
C THR A 54 -6.06 11.07 -2.65
N ASN A 55 -6.82 10.30 -1.85
CA ASN A 55 -6.58 10.12 -0.42
C ASN A 55 -6.96 8.72 0.04
N LEU A 56 -6.66 8.39 1.32
CA LEU A 56 -7.00 7.09 1.90
C LEU A 56 -8.49 6.79 1.88
N ALA A 57 -9.34 7.77 2.14
CA ALA A 57 -10.79 7.59 2.11
C ALA A 57 -11.28 7.15 0.72
N ALA A 58 -10.79 7.79 -0.34
CA ALA A 58 -11.11 7.43 -1.72
C ALA A 58 -10.56 6.04 -2.10
N ARG A 59 -9.33 5.72 -1.70
CA ARG A 59 -8.74 4.39 -1.92
C ARG A 59 -9.51 3.29 -1.18
N ARG A 60 -9.96 3.53 0.04
CA ARG A 60 -10.80 2.61 0.81
C ARG A 60 -12.19 2.44 0.21
N ALA A 61 -12.80 3.50 -0.30
CA ALA A 61 -14.05 3.42 -1.04
C ALA A 61 -13.92 2.56 -2.30
N HIS A 62 -12.81 2.70 -3.03
CA HIS A 62 -12.48 1.85 -4.18
C HIS A 62 -12.30 0.38 -3.79
N LEU A 63 -11.58 0.09 -2.71
CA LEU A 63 -11.43 -1.27 -2.18
C LEU A 63 -12.78 -1.92 -1.86
N LYS A 64 -13.68 -1.18 -1.24
CA LYS A 64 -15.03 -1.65 -0.93
C LYS A 64 -15.82 -1.96 -2.21
N ALA A 65 -15.80 -1.04 -3.18
CA ALA A 65 -16.57 -1.18 -4.42
C ALA A 65 -16.01 -2.26 -5.35
N ALA A 66 -14.70 -2.29 -5.58
CA ALA A 66 -14.07 -3.18 -6.56
C ALA A 66 -13.65 -4.54 -5.98
N HIS A 67 -13.34 -4.63 -4.69
CA HIS A 67 -12.76 -5.81 -4.06
C HIS A 67 -13.57 -6.37 -2.89
N ALA A 68 -14.68 -5.73 -2.50
CA ALA A 68 -15.50 -6.08 -1.33
C ALA A 68 -14.70 -6.15 0.00
N ILE A 69 -13.67 -5.32 0.14
CA ILE A 69 -12.84 -5.22 1.34
C ILE A 69 -13.29 -4.02 2.17
N HIS A 70 -13.74 -4.28 3.39
CA HIS A 70 -14.31 -3.25 4.27
C HIS A 70 -13.39 -2.82 5.40
N ARG A 71 -12.44 -3.67 5.81
CA ARG A 71 -11.53 -3.42 6.94
C ARG A 71 -10.15 -3.95 6.65
N MET A 72 -9.15 -3.28 7.22
CA MET A 72 -7.74 -3.70 7.15
C MET A 72 -7.30 -4.00 5.71
N GLY A 73 -7.77 -3.20 4.77
CA GLY A 73 -7.46 -3.38 3.36
C GLY A 73 -6.08 -2.84 2.99
N PRO A 74 -5.40 -3.48 2.03
CA PRO A 74 -4.19 -2.94 1.45
C PRO A 74 -4.51 -1.68 0.63
N ILE A 75 -3.56 -0.75 0.58
CA ILE A 75 -3.67 0.45 -0.23
C ILE A 75 -2.73 0.31 -1.42
N VAL A 76 -3.30 0.21 -2.61
CA VAL A 76 -2.54 0.25 -3.86
C VAL A 76 -2.21 1.70 -4.15
N ILE A 77 -0.95 2.07 -4.05
CA ILE A 77 -0.47 3.43 -4.33
C ILE A 77 -0.16 3.55 -5.82
N ASP A 78 0.66 2.63 -6.34
CA ASP A 78 1.02 2.58 -7.75
C ASP A 78 1.22 1.12 -8.20
N GLU A 79 0.34 0.61 -9.06
CA GLU A 79 0.42 -0.77 -9.55
C GLU A 79 1.68 -1.03 -10.37
N ARG A 80 2.13 -0.04 -11.16
CA ARG A 80 3.29 -0.19 -12.04
C ARG A 80 4.57 -0.39 -11.25
N MET A 81 4.66 0.25 -10.09
CA MET A 81 5.78 0.12 -9.17
C MET A 81 5.59 -0.99 -8.13
N GLN A 82 4.48 -1.72 -8.18
CA GLN A 82 4.06 -2.68 -7.15
C GLN A 82 4.07 -2.04 -5.75
N PHE A 83 3.85 -0.73 -5.70
CA PHE A 83 3.80 0.02 -4.46
C PHE A 83 2.43 -0.14 -3.81
N VAL A 84 2.34 -1.14 -2.96
CA VAL A 84 1.16 -1.51 -2.18
C VAL A 84 1.55 -1.57 -0.72
N LEU A 85 0.84 -0.83 0.12
CA LEU A 85 1.01 -0.88 1.56
C LEU A 85 -0.13 -1.69 2.18
N PHE A 86 0.19 -2.67 3.00
CA PHE A 86 -0.81 -3.45 3.73
C PHE A 86 -0.60 -3.38 5.24
N PRO A 87 -1.69 -3.19 6.02
CA PRO A 87 -1.60 -3.08 7.46
C PRO A 87 -1.53 -4.46 8.10
N ILE A 88 -0.69 -4.63 9.12
CA ILE A 88 -0.54 -5.87 9.88
C ILE A 88 -0.89 -5.73 11.36
N THR A 89 -1.21 -4.52 11.81
CA THR A 89 -1.73 -4.26 13.14
C THR A 89 -2.97 -3.37 13.07
N THR A 90 -3.81 -3.43 14.10
CA THR A 90 -4.93 -2.50 14.27
C THR A 90 -4.49 -1.28 15.06
N SER A 91 -5.12 -0.13 14.84
CA SER A 91 -4.87 1.07 15.63
C SER A 91 -6.11 1.97 15.64
N ARG A 92 -6.51 2.41 16.84
CA ARG A 92 -7.59 3.39 17.01
C ARG A 92 -7.15 4.82 16.66
N SER A 93 -5.84 5.09 16.74
CA SER A 93 -5.25 6.40 16.49
C SER A 93 -4.78 6.59 15.04
N ARG A 94 -5.21 5.77 14.10
CA ARG A 94 -4.78 5.80 12.69
C ARG A 94 -3.27 5.59 12.52
N ASN A 95 -2.69 4.77 13.38
CA ASN A 95 -1.24 4.51 13.43
C ASN A 95 -0.92 3.00 13.38
N PRO A 96 -1.49 2.22 12.44
CA PRO A 96 -1.13 0.82 12.30
C PRO A 96 0.28 0.66 11.69
N PHE A 97 0.83 -0.54 11.82
CA PHE A 97 2.06 -0.94 11.15
C PHE A 97 1.74 -1.29 9.69
N TRP A 98 2.42 -0.63 8.73
CA TRP A 98 2.26 -0.87 7.30
C TRP A 98 3.50 -1.51 6.70
N VAL A 99 3.31 -2.51 5.84
CA VAL A 99 4.37 -3.20 5.10
C VAL A 99 4.23 -2.90 3.62
N ASN A 100 5.35 -2.59 2.95
CA ASN A 100 5.38 -2.44 1.51
C ASN A 100 5.55 -3.81 0.86
N LEU A 101 4.56 -4.20 0.06
CA LEU A 101 4.54 -5.48 -0.65
C LEU A 101 5.79 -5.70 -1.52
N HIS A 102 6.29 -4.65 -2.16
CA HIS A 102 7.46 -4.72 -3.04
C HIS A 102 8.74 -5.16 -2.32
N HIS A 103 8.88 -4.81 -1.06
CA HIS A 103 10.05 -5.12 -0.24
C HIS A 103 9.84 -6.31 0.71
N PHE A 104 8.62 -6.82 0.79
CA PHE A 104 8.28 -7.96 1.64
C PHE A 104 8.77 -9.27 1.01
N LEU A 105 9.46 -10.09 1.80
CA LEU A 105 9.91 -11.40 1.38
C LEU A 105 9.01 -12.50 1.95
N MET A 106 8.91 -12.57 3.27
CA MET A 106 8.13 -13.57 4.00
C MET A 106 7.94 -13.15 5.45
N CYS A 107 7.05 -13.83 6.14
CA CYS A 107 6.98 -13.75 7.59
C CYS A 107 7.14 -15.12 8.23
N THR A 108 7.60 -15.14 9.49
CA THR A 108 7.80 -16.36 10.28
C THR A 108 7.23 -16.16 11.68
N PRO A 109 6.69 -17.23 12.30
CA PRO A 109 6.24 -17.15 13.68
C PRO A 109 7.42 -16.82 14.62
N ALA A 110 7.18 -15.93 15.58
CA ALA A 110 8.18 -15.52 16.58
C ALA A 110 7.76 -15.85 18.02
N GLY A 111 6.73 -16.70 18.20
CA GLY A 111 6.18 -17.10 19.49
C GLY A 111 5.25 -16.04 20.10
N GLU A 112 4.38 -16.43 21.01
CA GLU A 112 3.53 -15.55 21.87
C GLU A 112 2.80 -14.42 21.14
N GLY A 113 2.18 -14.70 19.98
CA GLY A 113 1.46 -13.68 19.21
C GLY A 113 2.37 -12.67 18.50
N MET A 114 3.64 -12.99 18.35
CA MET A 114 4.63 -12.20 17.61
C MET A 114 4.95 -12.82 16.27
N THR A 115 5.24 -12.00 15.30
CA THR A 115 5.67 -12.40 13.95
C THR A 115 6.92 -11.63 13.55
N GLU A 116 7.85 -12.29 12.88
CA GLU A 116 8.98 -11.65 12.25
C GLU A 116 8.69 -11.42 10.77
N ILE A 117 8.80 -10.16 10.34
CA ILE A 117 8.66 -9.75 8.94
C ILE A 117 10.05 -9.64 8.34
N HIS A 118 10.30 -10.42 7.28
CA HIS A 118 11.56 -10.43 6.55
C HIS A 118 11.41 -9.62 5.26
N PHE A 119 12.35 -8.74 5.01
CA PHE A 119 12.40 -7.91 3.80
C PHE A 119 13.52 -8.38 2.85
N ASN A 120 13.40 -8.02 1.58
CA ASN A 120 14.29 -8.49 0.51
C ASN A 120 15.78 -8.29 0.76
N HIS A 121 16.17 -7.31 1.52
CA HIS A 121 17.58 -6.97 1.76
C HIS A 121 18.13 -7.49 3.10
N GLY A 122 17.49 -8.52 3.66
CA GLY A 122 17.94 -9.11 4.93
C GLY A 122 17.51 -8.35 6.18
N MET A 123 16.81 -7.23 6.03
CA MET A 123 16.22 -6.52 7.15
C MET A 123 15.05 -7.33 7.73
N MET A 124 14.91 -7.32 9.04
CA MET A 124 13.86 -8.01 9.76
C MET A 124 13.22 -7.10 10.81
N LYS A 125 11.90 -7.22 10.95
CA LYS A 125 11.13 -6.52 11.98
C LYS A 125 10.27 -7.51 12.75
N ARG A 126 10.29 -7.40 14.08
CA ARG A 126 9.43 -8.16 14.98
C ARG A 126 8.19 -7.34 15.31
N VAL A 127 7.01 -7.92 15.11
CA VAL A 127 5.74 -7.23 15.23
C VAL A 127 4.80 -8.00 16.15
N ALA A 128 4.05 -7.29 17.00
CA ALA A 128 3.00 -7.84 17.84
C ALA A 128 1.72 -8.09 17.02
N ALA A 129 1.79 -9.10 16.16
CA ALA A 129 0.68 -9.55 15.33
C ALA A 129 0.77 -11.06 15.14
N ASP A 130 -0.39 -11.70 15.03
CA ASP A 130 -0.47 -13.15 14.79
C ASP A 130 0.04 -13.51 13.41
N TYR A 131 0.80 -14.61 13.31
CA TYR A 131 1.38 -15.09 12.06
C TYR A 131 0.33 -15.35 10.98
N ASN A 132 -0.76 -16.04 11.33
CA ASN A 132 -1.82 -16.34 10.35
C ASN A 132 -2.51 -15.07 9.85
N PHE A 133 -2.66 -14.05 10.70
CA PHE A 133 -3.18 -12.76 10.30
C PHE A 133 -2.23 -12.04 9.34
N CYS A 134 -0.93 -12.03 9.60
CA CYS A 134 0.07 -11.44 8.71
C CYS A 134 0.08 -12.12 7.34
N GLU A 135 0.03 -13.45 7.28
CA GLU A 135 -0.06 -14.21 6.02
C GLU A 135 -1.33 -13.85 5.24
N LYS A 136 -2.48 -13.77 5.90
CA LYS A 136 -3.74 -13.37 5.25
C LYS A 136 -3.70 -11.94 4.71
N GLN A 137 -3.05 -11.03 5.41
CA GLN A 137 -2.88 -9.65 4.95
C GLN A 137 -1.97 -9.58 3.72
N TYR A 138 -0.90 -10.35 3.70
CA TYR A 138 -0.02 -10.49 2.54
C TYR A 138 -0.78 -11.07 1.32
N GLU A 139 -1.48 -12.18 1.49
CA GLU A 139 -2.29 -12.78 0.41
C GLU A 139 -3.36 -11.81 -0.11
N LYS A 140 -3.99 -11.05 0.77
CA LYS A 140 -4.95 -10.01 0.42
C LYS A 140 -4.31 -8.93 -0.44
N ALA A 141 -3.11 -8.47 -0.08
CA ALA A 141 -2.36 -7.47 -0.84
C ALA A 141 -2.00 -7.95 -2.24
N LEU A 142 -1.52 -9.19 -2.37
CA LEU A 142 -1.23 -9.82 -3.67
C LEU A 142 -2.47 -9.89 -4.55
N ARG A 143 -3.59 -10.33 -3.99
CA ARG A 143 -4.86 -10.48 -4.70
C ARG A 143 -5.41 -9.13 -5.18
N VAL A 144 -5.32 -8.10 -4.34
CA VAL A 144 -5.76 -6.74 -4.71
C VAL A 144 -4.87 -6.17 -5.80
N LEU A 145 -3.56 -6.34 -5.72
CA LEU A 145 -2.64 -5.87 -6.77
C LEU A 145 -2.92 -6.55 -8.11
N ASP A 146 -3.04 -7.88 -8.13
CA ASP A 146 -3.36 -8.64 -9.35
C ASP A 146 -4.68 -8.17 -9.98
N ARG A 147 -5.73 -8.05 -9.18
CA ARG A 147 -7.04 -7.62 -9.66
C ARG A 147 -7.06 -6.15 -10.11
N SER A 148 -6.38 -5.25 -9.41
CA SER A 148 -6.27 -3.85 -9.79
C SER A 148 -5.55 -3.69 -11.14
N THR A 149 -4.51 -4.47 -11.36
CA THR A 149 -3.79 -4.52 -12.65
C THR A 149 -4.72 -4.99 -13.78
N LYS A 150 -5.49 -6.05 -13.56
CA LYS A 150 -6.45 -6.57 -14.54
C LYS A 150 -7.58 -5.59 -14.85
N ILE A 151 -8.12 -4.90 -13.85
CA ILE A 151 -9.15 -3.87 -14.04
C ILE A 151 -8.61 -2.74 -14.92
N ARG A 152 -7.39 -2.29 -14.68
CA ARG A 152 -6.74 -1.24 -15.48
C ARG A 152 -6.52 -1.70 -16.92
N GLU A 153 -6.08 -2.91 -17.16
CA GLU A 153 -5.90 -3.48 -18.50
C GLU A 153 -7.21 -3.60 -19.25
N GLN A 154 -8.29 -4.00 -18.59
CA GLN A 154 -9.63 -4.04 -19.18
C GLN A 154 -10.12 -2.65 -19.61
N SER A 155 -9.87 -1.62 -18.80
CA SER A 155 -10.20 -0.24 -19.13
C SER A 155 -9.47 0.24 -20.39
N ALA A 156 -8.18 -0.09 -20.54
CA ALA A 156 -7.40 0.22 -21.73
C ALA A 156 -7.95 -0.49 -22.98
N LEU A 157 -8.31 -1.76 -22.89
CA LEU A 157 -8.92 -2.52 -23.97
C LEU A 157 -10.29 -1.97 -24.38
N TYR A 158 -11.10 -1.51 -23.42
CA TYR A 158 -12.39 -0.90 -23.66
C TYR A 158 -12.26 0.39 -24.48
N ILE A 159 -11.37 1.25 -24.11
CA ILE A 159 -11.07 2.50 -24.85
C ILE A 159 -10.63 2.19 -26.29
N THR A 160 -9.74 1.24 -26.48
CA THR A 160 -9.23 0.84 -27.81
C THR A 160 -10.34 0.26 -28.69
N ARG A 161 -11.31 -0.48 -28.14
CA ARG A 161 -12.45 -1.02 -28.88
C ARG A 161 -13.41 0.07 -29.36
N HIS A 162 -13.70 1.05 -28.51
CA HIS A 162 -14.58 2.16 -28.86
C HIS A 162 -13.98 3.06 -29.95
N GLN A 163 -12.67 3.32 -29.89
CA GLN A 163 -11.98 4.10 -30.95
C GLN A 163 -12.03 3.44 -32.32
N LYS A 164 -12.12 2.10 -32.42
CA LYS A 164 -12.24 1.39 -33.69
C LYS A 164 -13.64 1.44 -34.29
N HIS A 165 -14.68 1.68 -33.48
CA HIS A 165 -16.07 1.79 -33.97
C HIS A 165 -16.43 3.19 -34.45
N ASP A 166 -15.69 4.21 -34.08
CA ASP A 166 -15.92 5.60 -34.47
C ASP A 166 -15.19 6.01 -35.79
N GLN A 167 -14.55 5.06 -36.47
CA GLN A 167 -14.04 5.39 -37.83
C GLN A 167 -15.23 5.40 -38.81
N PRO A 168 -15.51 6.55 -39.46
CA PRO A 168 -16.52 6.61 -40.49
C PRO A 168 -16.16 5.65 -41.62
N ALA A 169 -17.14 4.93 -42.12
CA ALA A 169 -16.97 4.04 -43.25
C ALA A 169 -16.38 4.84 -44.44
N PRO A 170 -15.39 4.30 -45.16
CA PRO A 170 -14.86 5.00 -46.35
C PRO A 170 -15.99 5.20 -47.33
N PHE A 171 -16.22 6.44 -47.72
CA PHE A 171 -17.18 6.79 -48.77
C PHE A 171 -16.85 5.97 -50.02
N GLY A 172 -17.71 4.98 -50.29
CA GLY A 172 -17.69 4.26 -51.57
C GLY A 172 -18.02 5.22 -52.73
N ARG A 173 -17.24 5.17 -53.77
CA ARG A 173 -17.50 5.84 -55.05
C ARG A 173 -18.68 5.18 -55.77
#